data_bac530440f2afda8c0666da149fd1f34
#
_entry.id   bac530440f2afda8c0666da149fd1f34
#
_cell.length_a   1.000
_cell.length_b   1.000
_cell.length_c   1.000
_cell.angle_alpha   90.00
_cell.angle_beta   90.00
_cell.angle_gamma   90.00
#
_symmetry.space_group_name_H-M   'P 1'
#
loop_
_entity.id
_entity.type
_entity.pdbx_description
1 polymer ?
#
loop_
_entity_poly.entity_id
_entity_poly.type
_entity_poly.pdbx_seq_one_letter_code
_entity_poly.pdbx_strand_id
1 'polypeptide(L)'
;MNLKKLSLLAVVIFCTQFVNAQEGLPIYTDYLTDNYYLIHPSMAGAATCAKLRVTGRQQWFGQEDAPQLATVSVNSRIGETQSGIGAIVYSDKNGYHSQNGIYLTYAHHLMFSRNEIDLNQLSFGLSIGMIQYKLDETAFLNEPFDPIIAGIEQSSTNFNMDFGFSYNLYNFYAHATVKNVLNNKGINNDIHVTSNLRRYLLSAGYGFGKFGSDWSYEPSILFQYKDGTKEASFDINLKAYKKMEFGKLWGGLSYRRSLDGAEYIDGTSINSQKLQYISPILGLDYNNFMVAYTYAYQANSVVFNNAGFHQITLGLNFNCRKEKYHCNCPAVN
;
A
#
# COMPACT_ATOMS: atom_id res chain seq x y z
N MET A 1 30.69 39.27 -22.32
CA MET A 1 29.85 38.68 -21.25
C MET A 1 30.81 38.03 -20.26
N ASN A 2 30.86 38.54 -19.02
CA ASN A 2 31.90 38.13 -18.04
C ASN A 2 31.73 36.65 -17.63
N LEU A 3 32.80 35.88 -17.72
CA LEU A 3 32.86 34.45 -17.33
C LEU A 3 32.24 34.15 -15.96
N LYS A 4 32.38 35.10 -14.99
CA LYS A 4 31.76 35.02 -13.66
C LYS A 4 30.23 35.13 -13.69
N LYS A 5 29.61 35.81 -14.65
CA LYS A 5 28.16 35.87 -14.81
C LYS A 5 27.65 34.60 -15.48
N LEU A 6 28.42 33.96 -16.35
CA LEU A 6 28.07 32.69 -16.99
C LEU A 6 28.15 31.52 -16.00
N SER A 7 29.15 31.51 -15.11
CA SER A 7 29.26 30.50 -14.06
C SER A 7 28.16 30.65 -12.99
N LEU A 8 27.74 31.86 -12.65
CA LEU A 8 26.65 32.10 -11.73
C LEU A 8 25.30 31.67 -12.34
N LEU A 9 25.09 31.94 -13.65
CA LEU A 9 23.91 31.48 -14.35
C LEU A 9 23.84 29.94 -14.47
N ALA A 10 24.99 29.27 -14.68
CA ALA A 10 25.08 27.82 -14.71
C ALA A 10 24.79 27.18 -13.33
N VAL A 11 25.24 27.80 -12.25
CA VAL A 11 24.95 27.34 -10.88
C VAL A 11 23.45 27.52 -10.55
N VAL A 12 22.84 28.63 -10.95
CA VAL A 12 21.40 28.88 -10.75
C VAL A 12 20.56 27.87 -11.54
N ILE A 13 20.95 27.55 -12.79
CA ILE A 13 20.24 26.57 -13.63
C ILE A 13 20.41 25.14 -13.07
N PHE A 14 21.55 24.84 -12.41
CA PHE A 14 21.78 23.53 -11.79
C PHE A 14 21.01 23.33 -10.46
N CYS A 15 20.69 24.43 -9.76
CA CYS A 15 19.92 24.38 -8.50
C CYS A 15 18.41 24.23 -8.69
N THR A 16 17.85 24.38 -9.90
CA THR A 16 16.40 24.29 -10.15
C THR A 16 15.88 22.89 -10.48
N GLN A 17 16.71 21.86 -10.42
CA GLN A 17 16.31 20.49 -10.82
C GLN A 17 15.82 19.56 -9.70
N PHE A 18 15.69 20.03 -8.45
CA PHE A 18 15.34 19.18 -7.32
C PHE A 18 14.14 19.70 -6.53
N VAL A 19 13.00 19.81 -7.18
CA VAL A 19 11.71 19.86 -6.47
C VAL A 19 10.96 18.60 -6.83
N ASN A 20 11.20 17.53 -6.10
CA ASN A 20 10.41 16.31 -6.12
C ASN A 20 9.70 16.22 -4.78
N ALA A 21 8.51 16.75 -4.69
CA ALA A 21 7.64 16.51 -3.58
C ALA A 21 6.32 15.93 -4.09
N GLN A 22 5.85 14.99 -3.41
CA GLN A 22 4.51 14.44 -3.22
C GLN A 22 4.37 12.99 -3.64
N GLU A 23 4.16 12.20 -2.60
CA GLU A 23 3.85 10.80 -2.66
C GLU A 23 2.44 10.60 -3.18
N GLY A 24 2.29 9.79 -4.24
CA GLY A 24 1.03 9.08 -4.48
C GLY A 24 0.73 8.16 -3.28
N LEU A 25 -0.48 7.63 -3.18
CA LEU A 25 -0.94 6.83 -2.03
C LEU A 25 0.15 5.86 -1.57
N PRO A 26 0.75 6.05 -0.39
CA PRO A 26 1.79 5.16 0.08
C PRO A 26 1.18 3.78 0.32
N ILE A 27 1.89 2.72 -0.08
CA ILE A 27 1.51 1.38 0.32
C ILE A 27 1.93 1.22 1.77
N TYR A 28 0.95 1.09 2.59
CA TYR A 28 1.11 0.93 4.02
C TYR A 28 1.20 -0.55 4.43
N THR A 29 1.13 -0.80 5.71
CA THR A 29 1.19 -2.14 6.30
C THR A 29 -0.13 -2.89 6.25
N ASP A 30 -1.15 -2.36 5.58
CA ASP A 30 -2.51 -2.92 5.49
C ASP A 30 -2.52 -4.32 4.88
N TYR A 31 -1.62 -4.59 3.93
CA TYR A 31 -1.47 -5.91 3.31
C TYR A 31 -1.06 -6.99 4.31
N LEU A 32 -0.41 -6.62 5.42
CA LEU A 32 0.02 -7.54 6.48
C LEU A 32 -1.15 -8.11 7.30
N THR A 33 -2.36 -7.56 7.16
CA THR A 33 -3.59 -8.11 7.74
C THR A 33 -4.19 -9.23 6.87
N ASP A 34 -3.33 -10.06 6.25
CA ASP A 34 -3.68 -11.13 5.30
C ASP A 34 -4.49 -10.62 4.10
N ASN A 35 -4.26 -9.35 3.71
CA ASN A 35 -4.93 -8.66 2.61
C ASN A 35 -3.97 -8.30 1.46
N TYR A 36 -3.22 -9.29 0.97
CA TYR A 36 -2.31 -9.09 -0.17
C TYR A 36 -3.03 -8.63 -1.44
N TYR A 37 -4.35 -8.87 -1.55
CA TYR A 37 -5.17 -8.37 -2.65
C TYR A 37 -5.10 -6.83 -2.77
N LEU A 38 -4.94 -6.11 -1.68
CA LEU A 38 -4.86 -4.64 -1.68
C LEU A 38 -3.71 -4.11 -2.55
N ILE A 39 -2.63 -4.88 -2.64
CA ILE A 39 -1.42 -4.48 -3.36
C ILE A 39 -1.12 -5.36 -4.59
N HIS A 40 -1.66 -6.57 -4.64
CA HIS A 40 -1.43 -7.54 -5.71
C HIS A 40 -2.77 -7.98 -6.33
N PRO A 41 -3.15 -7.47 -7.51
CA PRO A 41 -4.39 -7.84 -8.20
C PRO A 41 -4.56 -9.34 -8.41
N SER A 42 -3.47 -10.06 -8.61
CA SER A 42 -3.43 -11.51 -8.79
C SER A 42 -3.91 -12.31 -7.58
N MET A 43 -4.05 -11.66 -6.41
CA MET A 43 -4.56 -12.28 -5.19
C MET A 43 -6.08 -12.20 -5.05
N ALA A 44 -6.79 -11.54 -5.98
CA ALA A 44 -8.26 -11.51 -5.95
C ALA A 44 -8.85 -12.91 -6.10
N GLY A 45 -9.56 -13.39 -5.07
CA GLY A 45 -10.14 -14.74 -5.07
C GLY A 45 -9.14 -15.89 -4.99
N ALA A 46 -7.86 -15.62 -4.68
CA ALA A 46 -6.85 -16.68 -4.49
C ALA A 46 -7.08 -17.47 -3.20
N ALA A 47 -7.73 -16.88 -2.21
CA ALA A 47 -8.00 -17.50 -0.93
C ALA A 47 -9.14 -18.53 -1.00
N THR A 48 -9.18 -19.42 0.00
CA THR A 48 -10.27 -20.40 0.18
C THR A 48 -11.60 -19.76 0.58
N CYS A 49 -11.57 -18.56 1.16
CA CYS A 49 -12.75 -17.75 1.50
C CYS A 49 -12.80 -16.46 0.67
N ALA A 50 -14.00 -15.97 0.42
CA ALA A 50 -14.20 -14.57 0.08
C ALA A 50 -13.82 -13.70 1.27
N LYS A 51 -13.17 -12.57 1.02
CA LYS A 51 -12.67 -11.66 2.06
C LYS A 51 -13.24 -10.27 1.87
N LEU A 52 -13.83 -9.71 2.93
CA LEU A 52 -14.13 -8.28 3.06
C LEU A 52 -13.16 -7.70 4.10
N ARG A 53 -12.52 -6.60 3.79
CA ARG A 53 -11.63 -5.87 4.71
C ARG A 53 -11.97 -4.39 4.68
N VAL A 54 -12.11 -3.82 5.86
CA VAL A 54 -12.34 -2.39 6.08
C VAL A 54 -11.21 -1.89 6.97
N THR A 55 -10.44 -0.94 6.49
CA THR A 55 -9.31 -0.36 7.22
C THR A 55 -9.52 1.13 7.37
N GLY A 56 -9.37 1.62 8.59
CA GLY A 56 -9.29 3.04 8.91
C GLY A 56 -7.93 3.35 9.53
N ARG A 57 -7.30 4.42 9.06
CA ARG A 57 -6.04 4.93 9.57
C ARG A 57 -6.15 6.41 9.87
N GLN A 58 -5.51 6.84 10.95
CA GLN A 58 -5.35 8.23 11.32
C GLN A 58 -3.95 8.49 11.86
N GLN A 59 -3.38 9.61 11.45
CA GLN A 59 -2.11 10.12 11.92
C GLN A 59 -2.38 11.40 12.73
N TRP A 60 -1.55 11.73 13.69
CA TRP A 60 -1.61 12.95 14.50
C TRP A 60 -2.99 13.20 15.15
N PHE A 61 -3.39 12.32 16.05
CA PHE A 61 -4.64 12.46 16.79
C PHE A 61 -4.77 13.84 17.45
N GLY A 62 -5.93 14.50 17.24
CA GLY A 62 -6.24 15.80 17.83
C GLY A 62 -5.78 17.01 17.01
N GLN A 63 -5.21 16.80 15.83
CA GLN A 63 -4.92 17.87 14.88
C GLN A 63 -6.04 17.98 13.83
N GLU A 64 -6.46 19.21 13.52
CA GLU A 64 -7.34 19.48 12.37
C GLU A 64 -6.62 19.08 11.08
N ASP A 65 -7.36 18.57 10.12
CA ASP A 65 -6.86 18.15 8.81
C ASP A 65 -5.70 17.12 8.82
N ALA A 66 -5.57 16.37 9.94
CA ALA A 66 -4.59 15.29 10.05
C ALA A 66 -4.79 14.23 8.97
N PRO A 67 -3.71 13.59 8.47
CA PRO A 67 -3.80 12.56 7.45
C PRO A 67 -4.68 11.39 7.88
N GLN A 68 -5.64 11.02 7.02
CA GLN A 68 -6.61 9.95 7.22
C GLN A 68 -6.70 9.09 5.97
N LEU A 69 -6.75 7.78 6.15
CA LEU A 69 -7.00 6.83 5.08
C LEU A 69 -8.12 5.88 5.48
N ALA A 70 -9.10 5.73 4.63
CA ALA A 70 -10.11 4.69 4.71
C ALA A 70 -10.03 3.81 3.47
N THR A 71 -10.03 2.48 3.66
CA THR A 71 -9.98 1.50 2.56
C THR A 71 -11.01 0.41 2.79
N VAL A 72 -11.75 0.08 1.77
CA VAL A 72 -12.65 -1.07 1.73
C VAL A 72 -12.24 -1.95 0.57
N SER A 73 -11.99 -3.22 0.83
CA SER A 73 -11.69 -4.21 -0.21
C SER A 73 -12.55 -5.44 -0.05
N VAL A 74 -13.06 -5.95 -1.15
CA VAL A 74 -13.79 -7.22 -1.21
C VAL A 74 -13.25 -8.03 -2.38
N ASN A 75 -13.03 -9.32 -2.16
CA ASN A 75 -12.66 -10.24 -3.23
C ASN A 75 -13.20 -11.63 -2.99
N SER A 76 -13.47 -12.34 -4.05
CA SER A 76 -14.03 -13.69 -4.02
C SER A 76 -13.65 -14.45 -5.26
N ARG A 77 -13.59 -15.77 -5.14
CA ARG A 77 -13.58 -16.67 -6.30
C ARG A 77 -14.98 -16.74 -6.91
N ILE A 78 -15.08 -16.89 -8.22
CA ILE A 78 -16.35 -17.04 -8.94
C ILE A 78 -16.75 -18.52 -8.90
N GLY A 79 -17.60 -18.90 -7.95
CA GLY A 79 -18.01 -20.29 -7.76
C GLY A 79 -16.81 -21.22 -7.61
N GLU A 80 -16.87 -22.38 -8.27
CA GLU A 80 -15.77 -23.38 -8.30
C GLU A 80 -14.78 -23.14 -9.45
N THR A 81 -14.85 -22.00 -10.14
CA THR A 81 -13.95 -21.69 -11.25
C THR A 81 -12.56 -21.30 -10.78
N GLN A 82 -11.62 -21.26 -11.70
CA GLN A 82 -10.26 -20.76 -11.47
C GLN A 82 -10.16 -19.22 -11.57
N SER A 83 -11.29 -18.53 -11.56
CA SER A 83 -11.35 -17.07 -11.72
C SER A 83 -11.79 -16.40 -10.42
N GLY A 84 -11.18 -15.27 -10.14
CA GLY A 84 -11.50 -14.41 -9.01
C GLY A 84 -11.88 -13.00 -9.45
N ILE A 85 -12.71 -12.36 -8.65
CA ILE A 85 -13.07 -10.95 -8.81
C ILE A 85 -12.85 -10.21 -7.50
N GLY A 86 -12.68 -8.91 -7.61
CA GLY A 86 -12.57 -8.05 -6.45
C GLY A 86 -12.84 -6.59 -6.76
N ALA A 87 -13.07 -5.84 -5.69
CA ALA A 87 -13.23 -4.41 -5.73
C ALA A 87 -12.48 -3.77 -4.55
N ILE A 88 -11.90 -2.60 -4.80
CA ILE A 88 -11.24 -1.77 -3.78
C ILE A 88 -11.79 -0.36 -3.93
N VAL A 89 -12.18 0.24 -2.80
CA VAL A 89 -12.54 1.65 -2.70
C VAL A 89 -11.69 2.24 -1.59
N TYR A 90 -11.12 3.41 -1.82
CA TYR A 90 -10.37 4.11 -0.80
C TYR A 90 -10.57 5.62 -0.86
N SER A 91 -10.39 6.25 0.27
CA SER A 91 -10.36 7.70 0.45
C SER A 91 -9.17 8.04 1.33
N ASP A 92 -8.27 8.88 0.80
CA ASP A 92 -7.10 9.40 1.49
C ASP A 92 -7.21 10.93 1.55
N LYS A 93 -7.12 11.47 2.75
CA LYS A 93 -7.13 12.91 2.99
C LYS A 93 -5.85 13.30 3.73
N ASN A 94 -5.16 14.32 3.25
CA ASN A 94 -3.97 14.89 3.88
C ASN A 94 -4.01 16.41 3.75
N GLY A 95 -4.43 17.08 4.81
CA GLY A 95 -4.69 18.49 4.77
C GLY A 95 -5.79 18.83 3.74
N TYR A 96 -5.46 19.75 2.85
CA TYR A 96 -6.35 20.21 1.76
C TYR A 96 -6.33 19.29 0.52
N HIS A 97 -5.40 18.32 0.49
CA HIS A 97 -5.35 17.32 -0.57
C HIS A 97 -6.22 16.12 -0.20
N SER A 98 -7.01 15.67 -1.15
CA SER A 98 -7.72 14.38 -1.03
C SER A 98 -7.60 13.57 -2.31
N GLN A 99 -7.62 12.24 -2.13
CA GLN A 99 -7.53 11.28 -3.20
C GLN A 99 -8.56 10.18 -2.96
N ASN A 100 -9.49 10.01 -3.89
CA ASN A 100 -10.50 8.96 -3.84
C ASN A 100 -10.28 8.01 -5.01
N GLY A 101 -10.31 6.70 -4.76
CA GLY A 101 -10.12 5.73 -5.82
C GLY A 101 -11.07 4.56 -5.74
N ILE A 102 -11.41 4.04 -6.90
CA ILE A 102 -12.17 2.81 -7.06
C ILE A 102 -11.46 1.91 -8.08
N TYR A 103 -11.31 0.63 -7.75
CA TYR A 103 -10.72 -0.38 -8.62
C TYR A 103 -11.61 -1.62 -8.69
N LEU A 104 -11.75 -2.16 -9.89
CA LEU A 104 -12.35 -3.46 -10.15
C LEU A 104 -11.27 -4.40 -10.65
N THR A 105 -11.26 -5.62 -10.14
CA THR A 105 -10.20 -6.60 -10.42
C THR A 105 -10.79 -7.88 -10.96
N TYR A 106 -10.12 -8.45 -11.95
CA TYR A 106 -10.27 -9.83 -12.38
C TYR A 106 -8.94 -10.55 -12.22
N ALA A 107 -9.00 -11.77 -11.69
CA ALA A 107 -7.83 -12.64 -11.57
C ALA A 107 -8.13 -14.05 -12.12
N HIS A 108 -7.10 -14.71 -12.62
CA HIS A 108 -7.18 -16.09 -13.07
C HIS A 108 -6.08 -16.92 -12.42
N HIS A 109 -6.44 -18.09 -11.89
CA HIS A 109 -5.60 -18.95 -11.08
C HIS A 109 -5.36 -20.28 -11.78
N LEU A 110 -4.14 -20.54 -12.23
CA LEU A 110 -3.73 -21.82 -12.79
C LEU A 110 -3.27 -22.74 -11.66
N MET A 111 -4.00 -23.82 -11.43
CA MET A 111 -3.64 -24.84 -10.44
C MET A 111 -2.80 -25.92 -11.11
N PHE A 112 -1.59 -26.15 -10.61
CA PHE A 112 -0.67 -27.19 -11.12
C PHE A 112 -0.67 -28.45 -10.25
N SER A 113 -1.32 -28.39 -9.07
CA SER A 113 -1.48 -29.54 -8.21
C SER A 113 -2.50 -30.54 -8.76
N ARG A 114 -2.27 -31.83 -8.49
CA ARG A 114 -3.22 -32.90 -8.84
C ARG A 114 -4.37 -33.01 -7.83
N ASN A 115 -4.15 -32.50 -6.62
CA ASN A 115 -5.10 -32.55 -5.51
C ASN A 115 -5.58 -31.14 -5.20
N GLU A 116 -6.81 -30.99 -4.71
CA GLU A 116 -7.39 -29.69 -4.33
C GLU A 116 -6.79 -29.11 -3.06
N ILE A 117 -6.12 -29.91 -2.26
CA ILE A 117 -5.52 -29.54 -0.98
C ILE A 117 -4.04 -29.13 -1.08
N ASP A 118 -3.35 -29.52 -2.14
CA ASP A 118 -1.96 -29.15 -2.36
C ASP A 118 -1.89 -27.81 -3.08
N LEU A 119 -1.32 -26.79 -2.42
CA LEU A 119 -1.20 -25.47 -3.00
C LEU A 119 -0.04 -25.42 -3.98
N ASN A 120 -0.34 -25.34 -5.26
CA ASN A 120 0.60 -25.03 -6.34
C ASN A 120 -0.15 -24.20 -7.39
N GLN A 121 -0.15 -22.88 -7.20
CA GLN A 121 -1.02 -21.95 -7.91
C GLN A 121 -0.22 -20.80 -8.49
N LEU A 122 -0.33 -20.59 -9.80
CA LEU A 122 0.10 -19.37 -10.50
C LEU A 122 -1.12 -18.52 -10.81
N SER A 123 -1.09 -17.25 -10.43
CA SER A 123 -2.20 -16.33 -10.59
C SER A 123 -1.80 -15.10 -11.37
N PHE A 124 -2.69 -14.65 -12.24
CA PHE A 124 -2.59 -13.40 -12.98
C PHE A 124 -3.75 -12.52 -12.57
N GLY A 125 -3.52 -11.22 -12.42
CA GLY A 125 -4.57 -10.28 -12.06
C GLY A 125 -4.45 -8.97 -12.81
N LEU A 126 -5.59 -8.43 -13.19
CA LEU A 126 -5.75 -7.14 -13.81
C LEU A 126 -6.75 -6.33 -13.02
N SER A 127 -6.36 -5.14 -12.59
CA SER A 127 -7.28 -4.15 -12.02
C SER A 127 -7.41 -2.97 -12.95
N ILE A 128 -8.63 -2.49 -13.10
CA ILE A 128 -8.95 -1.23 -13.76
C ILE A 128 -9.64 -0.33 -12.77
N GLY A 129 -9.34 0.97 -12.80
CA GLY A 129 -9.90 1.89 -11.85
C GLY A 129 -9.77 3.34 -12.23
N MET A 130 -10.36 4.18 -11.40
CA MET A 130 -10.28 5.63 -11.51
C MET A 130 -9.85 6.21 -10.17
N ILE A 131 -9.01 7.24 -10.25
CA ILE A 131 -8.57 8.02 -9.09
C ILE A 131 -8.93 9.47 -9.34
N GLN A 132 -9.65 10.05 -8.39
CA GLN A 132 -9.93 11.48 -8.34
C GLN A 132 -9.00 12.12 -7.32
N TYR A 133 -8.24 13.10 -7.77
CA TYR A 133 -7.46 14.00 -6.92
C TYR A 133 -8.22 15.30 -6.74
N LYS A 134 -8.19 15.86 -5.53
CA LYS A 134 -8.79 17.13 -5.19
C LYS A 134 -7.82 17.95 -4.37
N LEU A 135 -7.77 19.24 -4.65
CA LEU A 135 -7.12 20.28 -3.85
C LEU A 135 -8.18 21.32 -3.48
N ASP A 136 -8.44 21.48 -2.19
CA ASP A 136 -9.40 22.45 -1.68
C ASP A 136 -8.67 23.73 -1.24
N GLU A 137 -8.73 24.76 -2.06
CA GLU A 137 -8.14 26.08 -1.79
C GLU A 137 -9.16 27.06 -1.21
N THR A 138 -10.41 26.65 -0.97
CA THR A 138 -11.48 27.55 -0.51
C THR A 138 -11.20 28.16 0.86
N ALA A 139 -10.44 27.46 1.72
CA ALA A 139 -10.03 27.94 3.03
C ALA A 139 -9.01 29.08 2.98
N PHE A 140 -8.30 29.27 1.85
CA PHE A 140 -7.24 30.26 1.70
C PHE A 140 -7.74 31.64 1.30
N LEU A 141 -9.05 31.81 1.09
CA LEU A 141 -9.64 33.12 0.68
C LEU A 141 -9.50 34.24 1.72
N ASN A 142 -9.19 33.90 2.97
CA ASN A 142 -9.04 34.87 4.08
C ASN A 142 -7.58 35.30 4.32
N GLU A 143 -6.62 34.74 3.60
CA GLU A 143 -5.21 35.06 3.68
C GLU A 143 -4.86 36.26 2.75
N PRO A 144 -3.68 36.87 2.87
CA PRO A 144 -3.24 37.88 1.91
C PRO A 144 -3.33 37.33 0.49
N PHE A 145 -3.83 38.14 -0.43
CA PHE A 145 -4.00 37.77 -1.84
C PHE A 145 -2.72 37.18 -2.43
N ASP A 146 -2.78 35.91 -2.82
CA ASP A 146 -1.75 35.22 -3.59
C ASP A 146 -2.30 34.91 -5.00
N PRO A 147 -1.69 35.44 -6.07
CA PRO A 147 -2.17 35.20 -7.43
C PRO A 147 -2.07 33.76 -7.91
N ILE A 148 -1.35 32.87 -7.19
CA ILE A 148 -1.20 31.46 -7.49
C ILE A 148 -2.39 30.66 -6.94
N ILE A 149 -3.04 31.14 -5.87
CA ILE A 149 -4.18 30.49 -5.22
C ILE A 149 -5.45 30.83 -5.95
N ALA A 150 -6.10 29.86 -6.57
CA ALA A 150 -7.35 30.06 -7.29
C ALA A 150 -8.57 30.26 -6.34
N GLY A 151 -8.46 29.83 -5.08
CA GLY A 151 -9.52 29.93 -4.08
C GLY A 151 -10.74 29.05 -4.37
N ILE A 152 -10.57 28.00 -5.15
CA ILE A 152 -11.63 27.06 -5.57
C ILE A 152 -11.22 25.61 -5.25
N GLU A 153 -12.17 24.68 -5.28
CA GLU A 153 -11.85 23.26 -5.32
C GLU A 153 -11.38 22.87 -6.73
N GLN A 154 -10.13 22.47 -6.82
CA GLN A 154 -9.56 21.94 -8.06
C GLN A 154 -9.64 20.40 -8.02
N SER A 155 -10.07 19.78 -9.11
CA SER A 155 -10.16 18.31 -9.19
C SER A 155 -9.67 17.77 -10.53
N SER A 156 -9.05 16.59 -10.48
CA SER A 156 -8.62 15.84 -11.66
C SER A 156 -8.93 14.36 -11.48
N THR A 157 -9.38 13.71 -12.54
CA THR A 157 -9.69 12.27 -12.52
C THR A 157 -8.80 11.55 -13.51
N ASN A 158 -8.11 10.50 -13.05
CA ASN A 158 -7.23 9.68 -13.86
C ASN A 158 -7.76 8.25 -13.92
N PHE A 159 -7.72 7.64 -15.11
CA PHE A 159 -7.96 6.23 -15.30
C PHE A 159 -6.66 5.46 -15.08
N ASN A 160 -6.75 4.34 -14.35
CA ASN A 160 -5.60 3.51 -13.99
C ASN A 160 -5.81 2.05 -14.32
N MET A 161 -4.68 1.37 -14.50
CA MET A 161 -4.62 -0.06 -14.72
C MET A 161 -3.44 -0.64 -13.92
N ASP A 162 -3.70 -1.73 -13.18
CA ASP A 162 -2.67 -2.47 -12.44
C ASP A 162 -2.62 -3.89 -12.96
N PHE A 163 -1.43 -4.46 -13.07
CA PHE A 163 -1.22 -5.83 -13.50
C PHE A 163 -0.32 -6.58 -12.50
N GLY A 164 -0.68 -7.80 -12.14
CA GLY A 164 0.04 -8.59 -11.16
C GLY A 164 0.15 -10.07 -11.47
N PHE A 165 1.22 -10.67 -10.95
CA PHE A 165 1.46 -12.11 -10.89
C PHE A 165 1.60 -12.54 -9.45
N SER A 166 1.17 -13.77 -9.14
CA SER A 166 1.41 -14.41 -7.85
C SER A 166 1.69 -15.90 -8.06
N TYR A 167 2.70 -16.40 -7.39
CA TYR A 167 2.99 -17.81 -7.33
C TYR A 167 2.97 -18.28 -5.88
N ASN A 168 2.11 -19.25 -5.60
CA ASN A 168 1.96 -19.87 -4.29
C ASN A 168 2.29 -21.36 -4.41
N LEU A 169 3.29 -21.82 -3.66
CA LEU A 169 3.74 -23.21 -3.65
C LEU A 169 3.88 -23.68 -2.20
N TYR A 170 2.93 -24.50 -1.73
CA TYR A 170 2.87 -24.91 -0.33
C TYR A 170 2.97 -23.67 0.60
N ASN A 171 4.02 -23.63 1.40
CA ASN A 171 4.27 -22.57 2.36
C ASN A 171 4.96 -21.34 1.76
N PHE A 172 5.45 -21.42 0.54
CA PHE A 172 6.14 -20.32 -0.16
C PHE A 172 5.18 -19.52 -1.01
N TYR A 173 5.37 -18.21 -1.03
CA TYR A 173 4.70 -17.34 -1.99
C TYR A 173 5.62 -16.23 -2.49
N ALA A 174 5.37 -15.81 -3.73
CA ALA A 174 6.01 -14.64 -4.32
C ALA A 174 5.00 -13.90 -5.21
N HIS A 175 5.02 -12.58 -5.16
CA HIS A 175 4.11 -11.72 -5.92
C HIS A 175 4.90 -10.62 -6.61
N ALA A 176 4.50 -10.26 -7.82
CA ALA A 176 5.01 -9.13 -8.59
C ALA A 176 3.84 -8.32 -9.13
N THR A 177 3.90 -7.00 -9.01
CA THR A 177 2.82 -6.12 -9.48
C THR A 177 3.40 -4.85 -10.07
N VAL A 178 2.83 -4.41 -11.17
CA VAL A 178 3.01 -3.07 -11.72
C VAL A 178 1.70 -2.31 -11.52
N LYS A 179 1.74 -1.27 -10.70
CA LYS A 179 0.59 -0.36 -10.49
C LYS A 179 0.73 0.86 -11.40
N ASN A 180 -0.41 1.44 -11.77
CA ASN A 180 -0.49 2.65 -12.58
C ASN A 180 0.23 2.49 -13.93
N VAL A 181 -0.06 1.39 -14.65
CA VAL A 181 0.60 1.04 -15.94
C VAL A 181 0.42 2.16 -16.96
N LEU A 182 -0.74 2.81 -16.96
CA LEU A 182 -1.10 3.84 -17.94
C LEU A 182 -0.48 5.21 -17.66
N ASN A 183 0.45 5.38 -16.80
CA ASN A 183 1.23 6.60 -16.53
C ASN A 183 0.72 7.85 -17.30
N ASN A 184 -0.52 8.26 -17.06
CA ASN A 184 -1.11 9.40 -17.74
C ASN A 184 -0.57 10.68 -17.10
N LYS A 185 0.15 11.49 -17.86
CA LYS A 185 0.28 12.92 -17.60
C LYS A 185 -1.14 13.48 -17.73
N GLY A 186 -1.68 14.04 -16.65
CA GLY A 186 -3.07 14.48 -16.59
C GLY A 186 -3.53 15.19 -17.86
N ILE A 187 -4.79 15.00 -18.24
CA ILE A 187 -5.39 15.52 -19.49
C ILE A 187 -5.38 17.07 -19.53
N ASN A 188 -5.25 17.73 -18.39
CA ASN A 188 -5.11 19.17 -18.27
C ASN A 188 -3.67 19.55 -17.93
N ASN A 189 -2.94 20.05 -18.91
CA ASN A 189 -1.54 20.50 -18.79
C ASN A 189 -1.34 21.70 -17.84
N ASP A 190 -2.38 22.32 -17.30
CA ASP A 190 -2.33 23.59 -16.58
C ASP A 190 -2.42 23.45 -15.05
N ILE A 191 -2.67 22.28 -14.52
CA ILE A 191 -2.69 22.05 -13.08
C ILE A 191 -1.51 21.15 -12.75
N HIS A 192 -0.69 21.51 -11.77
CA HIS A 192 0.38 20.69 -11.19
C HIS A 192 -0.21 19.49 -10.46
N VAL A 193 -0.98 18.66 -11.17
CA VAL A 193 -1.53 17.42 -10.66
C VAL A 193 -0.38 16.45 -10.46
N THR A 194 -0.28 15.94 -9.26
CA THR A 194 0.62 14.84 -8.91
C THR A 194 0.55 13.77 -9.98
N SER A 195 1.68 13.57 -10.64
CA SER A 195 1.77 12.58 -11.72
C SER A 195 1.45 11.19 -11.13
N ASN A 196 0.53 10.49 -11.78
CA ASN A 196 0.18 9.10 -11.46
C ASN A 196 1.36 8.19 -11.84
N LEU A 197 2.38 8.15 -10.97
CA LEU A 197 3.65 7.48 -11.23
C LEU A 197 3.48 5.95 -11.18
N ARG A 198 4.09 5.29 -12.16
CA ARG A 198 4.17 3.84 -12.18
C ARG A 198 4.95 3.33 -10.98
N ARG A 199 4.43 2.26 -10.36
CA ARG A 199 5.02 1.64 -9.18
C ARG A 199 5.19 0.14 -9.40
N TYR A 200 6.37 -0.38 -9.09
CA TYR A 200 6.70 -1.79 -9.13
C TYR A 200 6.74 -2.32 -7.69
N LEU A 201 6.10 -3.46 -7.47
CA LEU A 201 6.02 -4.14 -6.18
C LEU A 201 6.48 -5.58 -6.35
N LEU A 202 7.38 -6.01 -5.48
CA LEU A 202 7.83 -7.39 -5.39
C LEU A 202 7.72 -7.83 -3.94
N SER A 203 7.01 -8.90 -3.67
CA SER A 203 6.93 -9.47 -2.32
C SER A 203 7.17 -10.97 -2.35
N ALA A 204 7.75 -11.49 -1.27
CA ALA A 204 7.95 -12.91 -1.06
C ALA A 204 7.87 -13.23 0.42
N GLY A 205 7.43 -14.43 0.75
CA GLY A 205 7.38 -14.92 2.12
C GLY A 205 7.28 -16.42 2.20
N TYR A 206 7.42 -16.91 3.43
CA TYR A 206 7.39 -18.34 3.71
C TYR A 206 6.72 -18.61 5.07
N GLY A 207 5.77 -19.56 5.10
CA GLY A 207 5.10 -20.01 6.31
C GLY A 207 5.87 -21.16 6.99
N PHE A 208 6.44 -20.90 8.16
CA PHE A 208 7.09 -21.91 8.99
C PHE A 208 6.14 -22.47 10.02
N GLY A 209 6.23 -23.76 10.28
CA GLY A 209 5.48 -24.47 11.30
C GLY A 209 5.25 -25.93 10.90
N LYS A 210 5.11 -26.82 11.88
CA LYS A 210 4.64 -28.19 11.60
C LYS A 210 3.15 -28.12 11.27
N PHE A 211 2.72 -28.85 10.28
CA PHE A 211 1.29 -29.01 9.99
C PHE A 211 0.58 -29.56 11.24
N GLY A 212 -0.50 -28.89 11.66
CA GLY A 212 -1.21 -29.23 12.90
C GLY A 212 -0.62 -28.64 14.20
N SER A 213 0.50 -27.93 14.14
CA SER A 213 1.03 -27.17 15.29
C SER A 213 0.14 -25.96 15.60
N ASP A 214 0.06 -25.59 16.89
CA ASP A 214 -0.65 -24.37 17.30
C ASP A 214 0.09 -23.10 16.89
N TRP A 215 1.40 -23.18 16.66
CA TRP A 215 2.22 -22.05 16.29
C TRP A 215 2.70 -22.14 14.84
N SER A 216 2.60 -21.02 14.13
CA SER A 216 3.24 -20.83 12.84
C SER A 216 3.82 -19.42 12.73
N TYR A 217 4.84 -19.26 11.89
CA TYR A 217 5.57 -17.99 11.69
C TYR A 217 5.64 -17.69 10.20
N GLU A 218 5.58 -16.43 9.85
CA GLU A 218 5.61 -15.96 8.45
C GLU A 218 6.56 -14.78 8.31
N PRO A 219 7.86 -15.00 8.08
CA PRO A 219 8.73 -13.97 7.55
C PRO A 219 8.37 -13.62 6.12
N SER A 220 8.39 -12.33 5.80
CA SER A 220 8.16 -11.83 4.45
C SER A 220 8.93 -10.54 4.17
N ILE A 221 9.12 -10.27 2.89
CA ILE A 221 9.72 -9.04 2.40
C ILE A 221 8.83 -8.42 1.34
N LEU A 222 8.83 -7.10 1.27
CA LEU A 222 8.24 -6.33 0.19
C LEU A 222 9.27 -5.31 -0.28
N PHE A 223 9.50 -5.26 -1.58
CA PHE A 223 10.26 -4.20 -2.24
C PHE A 223 9.33 -3.40 -3.13
N GLN A 224 9.45 -2.07 -3.08
CA GLN A 224 8.72 -1.17 -3.96
C GLN A 224 9.66 -0.16 -4.60
N TYR A 225 9.36 0.17 -5.86
CA TYR A 225 10.09 1.16 -6.64
C TYR A 225 9.10 2.01 -7.42
N LYS A 226 9.26 3.34 -7.36
CA LYS A 226 8.49 4.32 -8.13
C LYS A 226 9.29 4.78 -9.34
N ASP A 227 8.71 4.62 -10.53
CA ASP A 227 9.26 5.17 -11.76
C ASP A 227 9.02 6.69 -11.79
N GLY A 228 9.99 7.43 -12.29
CA GLY A 228 9.91 8.89 -12.34
C GLY A 228 10.60 9.58 -11.15
N THR A 229 10.21 9.32 -9.91
CA THR A 229 10.93 9.84 -8.72
C THR A 229 12.15 8.99 -8.36
N LYS A 230 12.23 7.75 -8.90
CA LYS A 230 13.26 6.75 -8.59
C LYS A 230 13.31 6.34 -7.11
N GLU A 231 12.27 6.66 -6.35
CA GLU A 231 12.15 6.27 -4.95
C GLU A 231 12.01 4.77 -4.81
N ALA A 232 12.82 4.21 -3.93
CA ALA A 232 12.75 2.80 -3.58
C ALA A 232 12.63 2.60 -2.07
N SER A 233 11.89 1.60 -1.65
CA SER A 233 11.82 1.19 -0.25
C SER A 233 11.63 -0.31 -0.12
N PHE A 234 11.96 -0.81 1.07
CA PHE A 234 11.73 -2.20 1.40
C PHE A 234 11.10 -2.35 2.78
N ASP A 235 10.32 -3.42 2.92
CA ASP A 235 9.76 -3.87 4.19
C ASP A 235 10.35 -5.24 4.53
N ILE A 236 10.69 -5.43 5.80
CA ILE A 236 11.02 -6.74 6.37
C ILE A 236 9.97 -7.01 7.45
N ASN A 237 9.27 -8.12 7.33
CA ASN A 237 8.14 -8.44 8.20
C ASN A 237 8.32 -9.81 8.83
N LEU A 238 7.86 -9.94 10.06
CA LEU A 238 7.72 -11.21 10.74
C LEU A 238 6.36 -11.26 11.42
N LYS A 239 5.55 -12.26 11.10
CA LYS A 239 4.28 -12.54 11.79
C LYS A 239 4.37 -13.89 12.50
N ALA A 240 3.70 -14.00 13.64
CA ALA A 240 3.53 -15.20 14.41
C ALA A 240 2.03 -15.42 14.65
N TYR A 241 1.57 -16.62 14.46
CA TYR A 241 0.17 -17.03 14.63
C TYR A 241 0.09 -18.12 15.67
N LYS A 242 -0.90 -18.01 16.55
CA LYS A 242 -1.23 -19.03 17.55
C LYS A 242 -2.67 -19.47 17.35
N LYS A 243 -2.87 -20.75 17.07
CA LYS A 243 -4.19 -21.37 17.03
C LYS A 243 -4.71 -21.52 18.46
N MET A 244 -5.94 -21.10 18.69
CA MET A 244 -6.65 -21.17 19.97
C MET A 244 -7.96 -21.94 19.75
N GLU A 245 -8.59 -22.39 20.83
CA GLU A 245 -9.89 -23.09 20.76
C GLU A 245 -10.99 -22.23 20.14
N PHE A 246 -10.95 -20.91 20.36
CA PHE A 246 -11.93 -19.96 19.86
C PHE A 246 -11.59 -19.35 18.50
N GLY A 247 -10.38 -19.58 17.96
CA GLY A 247 -9.94 -18.96 16.72
C GLY A 247 -8.42 -18.86 16.58
N LYS A 248 -7.91 -17.72 16.13
CA LYS A 248 -6.48 -17.52 15.90
C LYS A 248 -6.06 -16.15 16.41
N LEU A 249 -5.13 -16.13 17.36
CA LEU A 249 -4.43 -14.91 17.78
C LEU A 249 -3.14 -14.79 16.97
N TRP A 250 -2.81 -13.58 16.51
CA TRP A 250 -1.59 -13.36 15.78
C TRP A 250 -1.00 -11.98 16.04
N GLY A 251 0.28 -11.87 15.84
CA GLY A 251 0.98 -10.61 15.94
C GLY A 251 2.10 -10.54 14.93
N GLY A 252 2.55 -9.35 14.65
CA GLY A 252 3.63 -9.11 13.70
C GLY A 252 4.43 -7.86 14.00
N LEU A 253 5.60 -7.80 13.41
CA LEU A 253 6.47 -6.63 13.40
C LEU A 253 6.90 -6.38 11.96
N SER A 254 6.74 -5.15 11.50
CA SER A 254 7.21 -4.70 10.20
C SER A 254 8.24 -3.58 10.38
N TYR A 255 9.35 -3.67 9.66
CA TYR A 255 10.33 -2.61 9.51
C TYR A 255 10.35 -2.16 8.06
N ARG A 256 10.00 -0.90 7.82
CA ARG A 256 10.06 -0.25 6.49
C ARG A 256 11.18 0.77 6.48
N ARG A 257 11.96 0.77 5.39
CA ARG A 257 13.00 1.76 5.15
C ARG A 257 12.99 2.24 3.71
N SER A 258 13.02 3.57 3.52
CA SER A 258 13.34 4.18 2.23
C SER A 258 14.85 4.07 1.95
N LEU A 259 15.20 3.74 0.70
CA LEU A 259 16.57 3.73 0.22
C LEU A 259 17.04 5.13 -0.14
N ASP A 260 16.10 5.97 -0.57
CA ASP A 260 16.28 7.37 -0.90
C ASP A 260 15.97 8.23 0.32
N GLY A 261 16.65 9.36 0.45
CA GLY A 261 16.46 10.28 1.56
C GLY A 261 16.11 11.68 1.07
N ALA A 262 15.22 12.36 1.81
CA ALA A 262 15.03 13.78 1.64
C ALA A 262 16.28 14.52 2.15
N GLU A 263 16.87 15.36 1.33
CA GLU A 263 18.00 16.19 1.74
C GLU A 263 17.48 17.38 2.57
N TYR A 264 18.16 17.66 3.67
CA TYR A 264 17.90 18.82 4.50
C TYR A 264 19.21 19.47 4.95
N ILE A 265 19.15 20.78 5.20
CA ILE A 265 20.31 21.56 5.64
C ILE A 265 20.27 21.62 7.16
N ASP A 266 21.37 21.15 7.78
CA ASP A 266 21.60 21.27 9.21
C ASP A 266 22.89 22.10 9.42
N GLY A 267 22.71 23.37 9.77
CA GLY A 267 23.80 24.34 9.82
C GLY A 267 24.44 24.59 8.44
N THR A 268 25.68 24.10 8.25
CA THR A 268 26.41 24.18 6.97
C THR A 268 26.49 22.87 6.22
N SER A 269 25.90 21.80 6.77
CA SER A 269 25.98 20.43 6.22
C SER A 269 24.66 20.05 5.55
N ILE A 270 24.75 19.39 4.38
CA ILE A 270 23.60 18.75 3.72
C ILE A 270 23.53 17.32 4.25
N ASN A 271 22.46 17.01 4.95
CA ASN A 271 22.16 15.68 5.47
C ASN A 271 20.98 15.06 4.72
N SER A 272 20.89 13.74 4.66
CA SER A 272 19.75 13.03 4.08
C SER A 272 18.97 12.28 5.15
N GLN A 273 17.67 12.51 5.21
CA GLN A 273 16.76 11.77 6.09
C GLN A 273 16.05 10.67 5.30
N LYS A 274 16.31 9.42 5.68
CA LYS A 274 15.62 8.26 5.11
C LYS A 274 14.41 7.91 5.98
N LEU A 275 13.24 7.76 5.34
CA LEU A 275 12.03 7.38 6.03
C LEU A 275 12.18 5.97 6.62
N GLN A 276 11.86 5.83 7.91
CA GLN A 276 11.91 4.56 8.64
C GLN A 276 10.65 4.42 9.48
N TYR A 277 9.97 3.28 9.33
CA TYR A 277 8.83 2.90 10.17
C TYR A 277 9.07 1.58 10.85
N ILE A 278 8.71 1.51 12.12
CA ILE A 278 8.59 0.28 12.90
C ILE A 278 7.12 0.11 13.23
N SER A 279 6.52 -0.99 12.80
CA SER A 279 5.07 -1.18 12.91
C SER A 279 4.74 -2.51 13.60
N PRO A 280 4.51 -2.53 14.93
CA PRO A 280 3.88 -3.64 15.60
C PRO A 280 2.42 -3.78 15.15
N ILE A 281 1.98 -5.03 15.00
CA ILE A 281 0.64 -5.42 14.55
C ILE A 281 0.12 -6.48 15.50
N LEU A 282 -1.14 -6.38 15.92
CA LEU A 282 -1.85 -7.39 16.68
C LEU A 282 -3.17 -7.68 16.00
N GLY A 283 -3.54 -8.95 15.90
CA GLY A 283 -4.78 -9.36 15.28
C GLY A 283 -5.40 -10.58 15.95
N LEU A 284 -6.70 -10.65 15.84
CA LEU A 284 -7.54 -11.72 16.36
C LEU A 284 -8.51 -12.15 15.27
N ASP A 285 -8.52 -13.44 14.96
CA ASP A 285 -9.52 -14.06 14.12
C ASP A 285 -10.46 -14.89 15.03
N TYR A 286 -11.73 -14.55 15.01
CA TYR A 286 -12.79 -15.24 15.74
C TYR A 286 -13.88 -15.69 14.76
N ASN A 287 -14.02 -16.99 14.59
CA ASN A 287 -14.88 -17.56 13.55
C ASN A 287 -14.53 -16.97 12.16
N ASN A 288 -15.47 -16.22 11.59
CA ASN A 288 -15.32 -15.56 10.29
C ASN A 288 -14.87 -14.10 10.37
N PHE A 289 -14.77 -13.56 11.58
CA PHE A 289 -14.39 -12.17 11.81
C PHE A 289 -12.91 -12.04 12.10
N MET A 290 -12.32 -10.96 11.66
CA MET A 290 -10.96 -10.56 11.97
C MET A 290 -10.96 -9.12 12.46
N VAL A 291 -10.19 -8.87 13.52
CA VAL A 291 -9.90 -7.52 14.01
C VAL A 291 -8.38 -7.41 14.13
N ALA A 292 -7.81 -6.35 13.58
CA ALA A 292 -6.39 -6.07 13.72
C ALA A 292 -6.15 -4.61 14.04
N TYR A 293 -5.12 -4.37 14.85
CA TYR A 293 -4.62 -3.05 15.19
C TYR A 293 -3.14 -2.96 14.82
N THR A 294 -2.78 -1.87 14.15
CA THR A 294 -1.40 -1.55 13.78
C THR A 294 -1.06 -0.16 14.31
N TYR A 295 0.07 -0.08 14.99
CA TYR A 295 0.70 1.20 15.29
C TYR A 295 1.98 1.31 14.47
N ALA A 296 2.17 2.39 13.72
CA ALA A 296 3.42 2.61 13.01
C ALA A 296 4.13 3.81 13.61
N TYR A 297 5.30 3.54 14.16
CA TYR A 297 6.21 4.54 14.70
C TYR A 297 7.19 4.97 13.61
N GLN A 298 7.23 6.26 13.32
CA GLN A 298 8.24 6.83 12.42
C GLN A 298 9.52 7.09 13.22
N ALA A 299 10.54 6.28 12.98
CA ALA A 299 11.87 6.52 13.50
C ALA A 299 12.57 7.61 12.67
N ASN A 300 13.41 8.43 13.31
CA ASN A 300 14.17 9.51 12.67
C ASN A 300 13.31 10.65 12.07
N SER A 301 12.18 10.97 12.69
CA SER A 301 11.48 12.20 12.33
C SER A 301 12.22 13.41 12.92
N VAL A 302 12.66 14.33 12.07
CA VAL A 302 13.34 15.57 12.49
C VAL A 302 12.32 16.59 13.04
N VAL A 303 11.06 16.49 12.59
CA VAL A 303 10.07 17.57 12.83
C VAL A 303 9.06 17.22 13.91
N PHE A 304 8.71 15.92 14.11
CA PHE A 304 7.63 15.53 15.01
C PHE A 304 8.01 14.40 15.96
N ASN A 305 7.86 14.63 17.25
CA ASN A 305 8.07 13.60 18.28
C ASN A 305 7.03 12.47 18.25
N ASN A 306 5.88 12.67 17.58
CA ASN A 306 4.76 11.71 17.48
C ASN A 306 4.31 11.51 16.02
N ALA A 307 5.24 11.31 15.10
CA ALA A 307 4.95 11.13 13.66
C ALA A 307 4.31 9.77 13.30
N GLY A 308 3.86 9.00 14.27
CA GLY A 308 3.24 7.69 14.08
C GLY A 308 1.79 7.76 13.62
N PHE A 309 1.27 6.64 13.16
CA PHE A 309 -0.15 6.48 12.85
C PHE A 309 -0.75 5.24 13.51
N HIS A 310 -2.06 5.33 13.74
CA HIS A 310 -2.88 4.26 14.27
C HIS A 310 -3.79 3.73 13.16
N GLN A 311 -3.93 2.42 13.07
CA GLN A 311 -4.74 1.77 12.06
C GLN A 311 -5.55 0.65 12.69
N ILE A 312 -6.83 0.60 12.35
CA ILE A 312 -7.73 -0.50 12.71
C ILE A 312 -8.20 -1.14 11.41
N THR A 313 -8.15 -2.47 11.35
CA THR A 313 -8.69 -3.26 10.25
C THR A 313 -9.72 -4.23 10.77
N LEU A 314 -10.90 -4.21 10.16
CA LEU A 314 -11.98 -5.16 10.39
C LEU A 314 -12.08 -6.07 9.17
N GLY A 315 -12.22 -7.36 9.40
CA GLY A 315 -12.32 -8.37 8.36
C GLY A 315 -13.50 -9.29 8.55
N LEU A 316 -14.08 -9.71 7.43
CA LEU A 316 -15.07 -10.78 7.36
C LEU A 316 -14.65 -11.77 6.27
N ASN A 317 -14.56 -13.05 6.64
CA ASN A 317 -14.38 -14.15 5.71
C ASN A 317 -15.74 -14.83 5.51
N PHE A 318 -16.14 -15.04 4.28
CA PHE A 318 -17.45 -15.62 3.95
C PHE A 318 -17.34 -16.52 2.71
N ASN A 319 -18.36 -17.28 2.44
CA ASN A 319 -18.39 -18.23 1.31
C ASN A 319 -17.11 -19.07 1.22
N CYS A 320 -16.71 -19.66 2.36
CA CYS A 320 -15.49 -20.44 2.46
C CYS A 320 -15.69 -21.81 1.83
N ARG A 321 -14.68 -22.32 1.14
CA ARG A 321 -14.60 -23.70 0.68
C ARG A 321 -14.51 -24.65 1.88
N LYS A 322 -15.02 -25.87 1.72
CA LYS A 322 -14.94 -26.90 2.75
C LYS A 322 -13.51 -27.35 2.98
N GLU A 323 -12.74 -27.47 1.92
CA GLU A 323 -11.34 -27.90 1.95
C GLU A 323 -10.39 -26.71 1.99
N LYS A 324 -9.42 -26.78 2.90
CA LYS A 324 -8.33 -25.81 3.03
C LYS A 324 -7.05 -26.39 2.45
N TYR A 325 -6.16 -25.52 2.00
CA TYR A 325 -4.85 -25.96 1.55
C TYR A 325 -3.99 -26.49 2.70
N HIS A 326 -3.23 -27.56 2.44
CA HIS A 326 -2.26 -28.12 3.39
C HIS A 326 -0.99 -27.27 3.44
N CYS A 327 -1.10 -26.06 3.97
CA CYS A 327 0.02 -25.14 4.11
C CYS A 327 -0.14 -24.23 5.34
N ASN A 328 0.97 -23.65 5.79
CA ASN A 328 0.99 -22.52 6.70
C ASN A 328 0.98 -21.22 5.86
N CYS A 329 -0.14 -20.92 5.23
CA CYS A 329 -0.30 -19.84 4.27
C CYS A 329 -1.55 -18.99 4.59
N PRO A 330 -1.50 -18.09 5.60
CA PRO A 330 -2.67 -17.38 6.10
C PRO A 330 -3.35 -16.49 5.04
N ALA A 331 -2.60 -16.02 4.06
CA ALA A 331 -3.14 -15.16 3.00
C ALA A 331 -4.15 -15.90 2.09
N VAL A 332 -4.03 -17.23 1.93
CA VAL A 332 -4.88 -18.05 1.04
C VAL A 332 -5.78 -19.05 1.79
N ASN A 333 -5.54 -19.28 3.07
CA ASN A 333 -6.36 -20.15 3.94
C ASN A 333 -7.33 -19.36 4.80
#